data_9681fadcd897f18e4e54ef4b0a1b4fdf
#
_entry.id   9681fadcd897f18e4e54ef4b0a1b4fdf
#
_cell.length_a   1.000
_cell.length_b   1.000
_cell.length_c   1.000
_cell.angle_alpha   90.00
_cell.angle_beta   90.00
_cell.angle_gamma   90.00
#
_symmetry.space_group_name_H-M   'P 1'
#
loop_
_entity.id
_entity.type
_entity.pdbx_description
1 polymer ?
#
loop_
_entity_poly.entity_id
_entity_poly.type
_entity_poly.pdbx_seq_one_letter_code
_entity_poly.pdbx_strand_id
1 'polypeptide(L)'
;MSNRFLHFVYIPFVGVGIRPFRGDDWFRARVEIFKKYTLNSLLNQSNRGFILWLSFTPEMRSNPVTLELEAYLREKKVMAFFTFNGLMYFDDKFNSGWKEKLINLARIVRMAYQDQNPQSVYNFKTFLKMILVNKPPLSFGWKQALTELFRGKNETLKERLTESLGHLKANLQTDQFDWVYVSRIDSDDMFHQDFVKEVQQFPPYPGALTCRKGYVYNSNTGQLATWEPTTNPPFHTIIFPKEYFFDPARYLQYFKGFRSHEDVP
;
A
#
# COMPACT_ATOMS: atom_id res chain seq x y z
N MET A 1 -17.82 28.34 -7.44
CA MET A 1 -16.53 28.31 -6.71
C MET A 1 -15.71 27.18 -7.30
N SER A 2 -14.48 27.44 -7.74
CA SER A 2 -13.60 26.37 -8.23
C SER A 2 -13.21 25.52 -7.02
N ASN A 3 -13.57 24.23 -7.04
CA ASN A 3 -13.19 23.30 -6.00
C ASN A 3 -11.67 23.06 -6.10
N ARG A 4 -10.91 23.62 -5.16
CA ARG A 4 -9.46 23.46 -5.11
C ARG A 4 -9.16 22.17 -4.36
N PHE A 5 -8.49 21.23 -5.00
CA PHE A 5 -8.12 19.95 -4.39
C PHE A 5 -6.69 19.55 -4.73
N LEU A 6 -6.10 18.78 -3.85
CA LEU A 6 -4.85 18.07 -4.05
C LEU A 6 -5.16 16.60 -4.27
N HIS A 7 -4.55 15.96 -5.28
CA HIS A 7 -4.76 14.55 -5.56
C HIS A 7 -3.46 13.76 -5.36
N PHE A 8 -3.48 12.83 -4.42
CA PHE A 8 -2.43 11.82 -4.24
C PHE A 8 -2.81 10.52 -4.91
N VAL A 9 -1.85 9.92 -5.60
CA VAL A 9 -1.89 8.49 -5.94
C VAL A 9 -1.03 7.77 -4.92
N TYR A 10 -1.68 7.07 -4.00
CA TYR A 10 -1.07 6.34 -2.90
C TYR A 10 -0.71 4.92 -3.31
N ILE A 11 0.56 4.56 -3.14
CA ILE A 11 1.12 3.28 -3.53
C ILE A 11 1.74 2.62 -2.29
N PRO A 12 1.07 1.64 -1.67
CA PRO A 12 1.67 0.82 -0.62
C PRO A 12 2.68 -0.12 -1.25
N PHE A 13 3.96 0.23 -1.18
CA PHE A 13 5.01 -0.49 -1.90
C PHE A 13 5.33 -1.85 -1.28
N VAL A 14 5.23 -1.93 0.04
CA VAL A 14 5.43 -3.18 0.77
C VAL A 14 4.37 -3.28 1.84
N GLY A 15 3.53 -4.30 1.76
CA GLY A 15 2.58 -4.64 2.82
C GLY A 15 3.32 -4.98 4.12
N VAL A 16 2.72 -4.65 5.26
CA VAL A 16 3.28 -4.93 6.58
C VAL A 16 3.63 -6.41 6.71
N GLY A 17 4.87 -6.69 7.06
CA GLY A 17 5.34 -8.03 7.42
C GLY A 17 5.77 -8.93 6.26
N ILE A 18 5.67 -8.49 5.00
CA ILE A 18 6.02 -9.36 3.86
C ILE A 18 7.51 -9.28 3.51
N ARG A 19 8.09 -8.09 3.54
CA ARG A 19 9.46 -7.86 3.10
C ARG A 19 10.53 -8.59 3.91
N PRO A 20 10.53 -8.59 5.26
CA PRO A 20 11.55 -9.29 6.03
C PRO A 20 11.73 -10.75 5.64
N PHE A 21 10.73 -11.32 4.96
CA PHE A 21 10.68 -12.72 4.56
C PHE A 21 11.03 -12.98 3.10
N ARG A 22 10.90 -11.97 2.24
CA ARG A 22 11.10 -12.10 0.78
C ARG A 22 12.47 -11.63 0.31
N GLY A 23 13.17 -10.80 1.11
CA GLY A 23 14.51 -10.31 0.81
C GLY A 23 14.57 -9.21 -0.27
N ASP A 24 15.79 -8.74 -0.53
CA ASP A 24 16.04 -7.61 -1.44
C ASP A 24 15.86 -7.97 -2.91
N ASP A 25 16.10 -9.22 -3.32
CA ASP A 25 15.91 -9.66 -4.71
C ASP A 25 14.44 -9.59 -5.10
N TRP A 26 13.54 -10.06 -4.23
CA TRP A 26 12.11 -9.92 -4.44
C TRP A 26 11.71 -8.45 -4.51
N PHE A 27 12.25 -7.62 -3.63
CA PHE A 27 11.93 -6.20 -3.62
C PHE A 27 12.41 -5.49 -4.90
N ARG A 28 13.61 -5.83 -5.38
CA ARG A 28 14.13 -5.32 -6.66
C ARG A 28 13.24 -5.75 -7.84
N ALA A 29 12.83 -7.00 -7.89
CA ALA A 29 11.90 -7.49 -8.91
C ALA A 29 10.55 -6.75 -8.84
N ARG A 30 10.05 -6.44 -7.62
CA ARG A 30 8.82 -5.67 -7.43
C ARG A 30 8.95 -4.22 -7.92
N VAL A 31 10.11 -3.59 -7.70
CA VAL A 31 10.41 -2.24 -8.23
C VAL A 31 10.43 -2.25 -9.76
N GLU A 32 10.97 -3.27 -10.39
CA GLU A 32 10.97 -3.38 -11.85
C GLU A 32 9.54 -3.58 -12.41
N ILE A 33 8.71 -4.39 -11.75
CA ILE A 33 7.28 -4.51 -12.09
C ILE A 33 6.58 -3.15 -11.97
N PHE A 34 6.81 -2.44 -10.86
CA PHE A 34 6.27 -1.10 -10.64
C PHE A 34 6.65 -0.13 -11.77
N LYS A 35 7.93 -0.04 -12.12
CA LYS A 35 8.42 0.83 -13.20
C LYS A 35 7.76 0.49 -14.53
N LYS A 36 7.70 -0.81 -14.85
CA LYS A 36 7.22 -1.30 -16.13
C LYS A 36 5.71 -1.11 -16.33
N TYR A 37 4.92 -1.35 -15.31
CA TYR A 37 3.46 -1.38 -15.40
C TYR A 37 2.80 -0.20 -14.67
N THR A 38 2.92 -0.14 -13.36
CA THR A 38 2.20 0.84 -12.53
C THR A 38 2.63 2.27 -12.85
N LEU A 39 3.92 2.55 -12.75
CA LEU A 39 4.45 3.89 -13.04
C LEU A 39 4.20 4.29 -14.49
N ASN A 40 4.37 3.36 -15.43
CA ASN A 40 4.09 3.65 -16.84
C ASN A 40 2.60 4.01 -17.05
N SER A 41 1.66 3.30 -16.42
CA SER A 41 0.23 3.65 -16.48
C SER A 41 -0.07 5.04 -15.90
N LEU A 42 0.67 5.43 -14.85
CA LEU A 42 0.53 6.75 -14.22
C LEU A 42 1.15 7.86 -15.06
N LEU A 43 2.29 7.61 -15.68
CA LEU A 43 2.93 8.57 -16.60
C LEU A 43 2.15 8.78 -17.90
N ASN A 44 1.27 7.86 -18.27
CA ASN A 44 0.38 7.95 -19.44
C ASN A 44 -1.05 8.40 -19.09
N GLN A 45 -1.29 8.89 -17.87
CA GLN A 45 -2.58 9.48 -17.54
C GLN A 45 -2.87 10.72 -18.41
N SER A 46 -4.10 10.84 -18.92
CA SER A 46 -4.56 12.00 -19.70
C SER A 46 -4.59 13.29 -18.87
N ASN A 47 -4.71 13.17 -17.55
CA ASN A 47 -4.53 14.25 -16.59
C ASN A 47 -3.46 13.87 -15.57
N ARG A 48 -2.38 14.67 -15.51
CA ARG A 48 -1.24 14.47 -14.61
C ARG A 48 -1.26 15.37 -13.37
N GLY A 49 -2.40 15.95 -13.05
CA GLY A 49 -2.59 16.79 -11.87
C GLY A 49 -2.65 15.99 -10.56
N PHE A 50 -1.65 15.16 -10.29
CA PHE A 50 -1.53 14.35 -9.07
C PHE A 50 -0.07 14.26 -8.61
N ILE A 51 0.10 13.84 -7.38
CA ILE A 51 1.40 13.61 -6.74
C ILE A 51 1.45 12.13 -6.32
N LEU A 52 2.57 11.46 -6.56
CA LEU A 52 2.77 10.10 -6.06
C LEU A 52 3.07 10.13 -4.56
N TRP A 53 2.41 9.26 -3.82
CA TRP A 53 2.71 9.01 -2.42
C TRP A 53 3.08 7.53 -2.24
N LEU A 54 4.38 7.25 -2.19
CA LEU A 54 4.91 5.91 -1.98
C LEU A 54 5.10 5.67 -0.48
N SER A 55 4.49 4.61 0.02
CA SER A 55 4.56 4.25 1.44
C SER A 55 5.31 2.94 1.63
N PHE A 56 6.30 2.98 2.51
CA PHE A 56 7.19 1.88 2.84
C PHE A 56 7.15 1.58 4.34
N THR A 57 7.73 0.44 4.73
CA THR A 57 8.01 0.19 6.15
C THR A 57 9.26 0.97 6.60
N PRO A 58 9.41 1.27 7.90
CA PRO A 58 10.52 2.08 8.42
C PRO A 58 11.92 1.56 8.02
N GLU A 59 12.09 0.24 7.93
CA GLU A 59 13.35 -0.41 7.58
C GLU A 59 13.79 -0.12 6.13
N MET A 60 12.83 0.30 5.28
CA MET A 60 13.11 0.59 3.87
C MET A 60 13.75 1.95 3.66
N ARG A 61 13.78 2.83 4.66
CA ARG A 61 14.33 4.20 4.53
C ARG A 61 15.77 4.23 4.03
N SER A 62 16.60 3.32 4.49
CA SER A 62 18.02 3.21 4.11
C SER A 62 18.31 2.06 3.13
N ASN A 63 17.26 1.41 2.60
CA ASN A 63 17.49 0.30 1.67
C ASN A 63 17.98 0.81 0.32
N PRO A 64 19.05 0.25 -0.25
CA PRO A 64 19.60 0.68 -1.54
C PRO A 64 18.57 0.72 -2.67
N VAL A 65 17.67 -0.26 -2.74
CA VAL A 65 16.63 -0.32 -3.79
C VAL A 65 15.63 0.82 -3.66
N THR A 66 15.30 1.24 -2.43
CA THR A 66 14.43 2.41 -2.19
C THR A 66 15.12 3.70 -2.65
N LEU A 67 16.40 3.86 -2.31
CA LEU A 67 17.20 5.03 -2.71
C LEU A 67 17.38 5.09 -4.24
N GLU A 68 17.62 3.95 -4.89
CA GLU A 68 17.66 3.83 -6.35
C GLU A 68 16.32 4.23 -6.99
N LEU A 69 15.19 3.80 -6.41
CA LEU A 69 13.87 4.19 -6.90
C LEU A 69 13.61 5.69 -6.73
N GLU A 70 13.99 6.27 -5.60
CA GLU A 70 13.87 7.71 -5.37
C GLU A 70 14.70 8.51 -6.39
N ALA A 71 15.95 8.11 -6.63
CA ALA A 71 16.81 8.73 -7.63
C ALA A 71 16.22 8.61 -9.05
N TYR A 72 15.68 7.44 -9.39
CA TYR A 72 15.01 7.20 -10.67
C TYR A 72 13.81 8.12 -10.89
N LEU A 73 12.90 8.25 -9.88
CA LEU A 73 11.74 9.11 -10.01
C LEU A 73 12.14 10.60 -10.12
N ARG A 74 13.18 11.01 -9.42
CA ARG A 74 13.75 12.37 -9.52
C ARG A 74 14.32 12.64 -10.92
N GLU A 75 15.08 11.69 -11.48
CA GLU A 75 15.60 11.77 -12.86
C GLU A 75 14.46 11.92 -13.88
N LYS A 76 13.37 11.16 -13.69
CA LYS A 76 12.17 11.23 -14.53
C LYS A 76 11.30 12.46 -14.27
N LYS A 77 11.70 13.34 -13.34
CA LYS A 77 10.96 14.54 -12.92
C LYS A 77 9.53 14.22 -12.44
N VAL A 78 9.35 13.06 -11.82
CA VAL A 78 8.09 12.64 -11.23
C VAL A 78 8.00 13.21 -9.82
N MET A 79 6.96 14.00 -9.54
CA MET A 79 6.73 14.50 -8.19
C MET A 79 6.24 13.36 -7.29
N ALA A 80 7.05 12.98 -6.30
CA ALA A 80 6.77 11.87 -5.42
C ALA A 80 7.18 12.17 -3.97
N PHE A 81 6.34 11.76 -3.03
CA PHE A 81 6.64 11.73 -1.61
C PHE A 81 6.89 10.30 -1.15
N PHE A 82 7.90 10.13 -0.32
CA PHE A 82 8.25 8.87 0.32
C PHE A 82 7.93 8.96 1.81
N THR A 83 7.11 8.05 2.30
CA THR A 83 6.83 7.92 3.73
C THR A 83 7.14 6.52 4.21
N PHE A 84 7.48 6.39 5.49
CA PHE A 84 7.96 5.14 6.07
C PHE A 84 7.11 4.72 7.27
N ASN A 85 5.80 4.88 7.14
CA ASN A 85 4.81 4.52 8.17
C ASN A 85 4.11 3.18 7.94
N GLY A 86 4.34 2.57 6.76
CA GLY A 86 3.82 1.25 6.41
C GLY A 86 2.49 1.26 5.68
N LEU A 87 1.39 1.76 6.20
CA LEU A 87 0.07 1.57 5.59
C LEU A 87 -0.86 2.77 5.70
N MET A 88 -1.73 2.89 4.69
CA MET A 88 -2.86 3.79 4.68
C MET A 88 -4.01 3.28 5.58
N TYR A 89 -4.22 1.97 5.60
CA TYR A 89 -5.22 1.31 6.46
C TYR A 89 -4.57 0.83 7.74
N PHE A 90 -5.25 1.11 8.82
CA PHE A 90 -4.78 0.79 10.15
C PHE A 90 -5.47 -0.47 10.62
N ASP A 91 -4.78 -1.57 10.46
CA ASP A 91 -5.20 -2.80 11.10
C ASP A 91 -4.69 -2.80 12.55
N ASP A 92 -5.60 -2.50 13.50
CA ASP A 92 -5.32 -2.64 14.94
C ASP A 92 -4.92 -4.07 15.34
N LYS A 93 -4.99 -5.03 14.41
CA LYS A 93 -4.59 -6.42 14.64
C LYS A 93 -3.12 -6.55 15.08
N PHE A 94 -2.26 -5.59 14.73
CA PHE A 94 -0.87 -5.60 15.22
C PHE A 94 -0.73 -5.10 16.66
N ASN A 95 -1.72 -4.35 17.16
CA ASN A 95 -1.82 -3.96 18.59
C ASN A 95 -2.65 -4.92 19.42
N SER A 96 -3.20 -5.94 18.83
CA SER A 96 -4.06 -6.92 19.46
C SER A 96 -3.30 -7.91 20.33
N GLY A 97 -4.04 -8.63 21.17
CA GLY A 97 -3.49 -9.58 22.14
C GLY A 97 -2.62 -10.68 21.51
N TRP A 98 -1.90 -11.41 22.35
CA TRP A 98 -0.94 -12.44 21.94
C TRP A 98 -1.52 -13.52 20.99
N LYS A 99 -2.83 -13.81 21.07
CA LYS A 99 -3.51 -14.77 20.18
C LYS A 99 -3.51 -14.28 18.72
N GLU A 100 -3.81 -13.01 18.49
CA GLU A 100 -3.82 -12.42 17.14
C GLU A 100 -2.40 -12.26 16.60
N LYS A 101 -1.42 -11.98 17.47
CA LYS A 101 0.00 -12.00 17.08
C LYS A 101 0.43 -13.36 16.57
N LEU A 102 0.00 -14.46 17.23
CA LEU A 102 0.26 -15.82 16.76
C LEU A 102 -0.45 -16.12 15.44
N ILE A 103 -1.69 -15.69 15.25
CA ILE A 103 -2.43 -15.85 13.99
C ILE A 103 -1.72 -15.10 12.86
N ASN A 104 -1.26 -13.90 13.11
CA ASN A 104 -0.52 -13.10 12.12
C ASN A 104 0.83 -13.75 11.80
N LEU A 105 1.56 -14.25 12.80
CA LEU A 105 2.78 -15.03 12.55
C LEU A 105 2.49 -16.24 11.68
N ALA A 106 1.43 -16.99 11.97
CA ALA A 106 1.04 -18.15 11.16
C ALA A 106 0.69 -17.74 9.71
N ARG A 107 0.00 -16.60 9.51
CA ARG A 107 -0.28 -16.05 8.18
C ARG A 107 1.00 -15.68 7.43
N ILE A 108 1.92 -14.98 8.09
CA ILE A 108 3.21 -14.58 7.51
C ILE A 108 4.01 -15.81 7.09
N VAL A 109 4.15 -16.78 7.98
CA VAL A 109 4.82 -18.05 7.68
C VAL A 109 4.14 -18.76 6.51
N ARG A 110 2.80 -18.81 6.50
CA ARG A 110 2.03 -19.40 5.39
C ARG A 110 2.32 -18.69 4.07
N MET A 111 2.35 -17.37 4.04
CA MET A 111 2.65 -16.59 2.82
C MET A 111 4.07 -16.86 2.31
N ALA A 112 5.06 -16.91 3.20
CA ALA A 112 6.44 -17.25 2.83
C ALA A 112 6.57 -18.64 2.20
N TYR A 113 5.78 -19.62 2.66
CA TYR A 113 5.74 -20.96 2.05
C TYR A 113 4.97 -20.97 0.73
N GLN A 114 3.89 -20.20 0.58
CA GLN A 114 3.14 -20.09 -0.67
C GLN A 114 3.99 -19.55 -1.80
N ASP A 115 4.89 -18.61 -1.52
CA ASP A 115 5.81 -18.06 -2.52
C ASP A 115 6.80 -19.10 -3.05
N GLN A 116 7.17 -20.09 -2.23
CA GLN A 116 8.10 -21.15 -2.62
C GLN A 116 7.40 -22.36 -3.24
N ASN A 117 6.12 -22.61 -2.91
CA ASN A 117 5.33 -23.74 -3.39
C ASN A 117 3.85 -23.38 -3.49
N PRO A 118 3.39 -22.75 -4.57
CA PRO A 118 2.03 -22.24 -4.70
C PRO A 118 0.93 -23.30 -4.58
N GLN A 119 1.23 -24.57 -4.89
CA GLN A 119 0.23 -25.65 -4.91
C GLN A 119 0.03 -26.36 -3.56
N SER A 120 0.89 -26.14 -2.56
CA SER A 120 0.93 -27.03 -1.37
C SER A 120 0.20 -26.50 -0.13
N VAL A 121 -0.34 -25.29 -0.10
CA VAL A 121 -0.69 -24.61 1.16
C VAL A 121 -2.18 -24.31 1.34
N TYR A 122 -3.07 -24.98 0.62
CA TYR A 122 -4.53 -24.75 0.78
C TYR A 122 -5.14 -25.33 2.07
N ASN A 123 -4.40 -26.15 2.84
CA ASN A 123 -4.94 -26.77 4.03
C ASN A 123 -4.06 -26.48 5.26
N PHE A 124 -4.66 -25.90 6.31
CA PHE A 124 -3.98 -25.58 7.57
C PHE A 124 -3.32 -26.81 8.23
N LYS A 125 -3.91 -27.99 8.07
CA LYS A 125 -3.37 -29.25 8.58
C LYS A 125 -2.08 -29.66 7.87
N THR A 126 -2.02 -29.44 6.55
CA THR A 126 -0.82 -29.65 5.73
C THR A 126 0.26 -28.63 6.08
N PHE A 127 -0.12 -27.39 6.34
CA PHE A 127 0.77 -26.34 6.80
C PHE A 127 1.44 -26.63 8.15
N LEU A 128 0.66 -27.08 9.15
CA LEU A 128 1.22 -27.51 10.44
C LEU A 128 2.18 -28.71 10.28
N LYS A 129 1.81 -29.67 9.44
CA LYS A 129 2.67 -30.83 9.15
C LYS A 129 3.99 -30.41 8.46
N MET A 130 3.94 -29.43 7.56
CA MET A 130 5.14 -28.86 6.92
C MET A 130 6.04 -28.12 7.92
N ILE A 131 5.49 -27.31 8.83
CA ILE A 131 6.29 -26.63 9.87
C ILE A 131 6.95 -27.64 10.81
N LEU A 132 6.27 -28.72 11.16
CA LEU A 132 6.78 -29.72 12.09
C LEU A 132 7.78 -30.69 11.45
N VAL A 133 7.65 -30.98 10.16
CA VAL A 133 8.47 -31.97 9.44
C VAL A 133 9.59 -31.30 8.62
N ASN A 134 9.29 -30.20 7.95
CA ASN A 134 10.27 -29.48 7.16
C ASN A 134 10.63 -28.21 7.92
N LYS A 135 11.85 -28.17 8.49
CA LYS A 135 12.38 -26.94 9.09
C LYS A 135 12.20 -25.81 8.08
N PRO A 136 11.70 -24.64 8.51
CA PRO A 136 11.59 -23.48 7.64
C PRO A 136 12.93 -23.21 6.95
N PRO A 137 12.93 -22.76 5.68
CA PRO A 137 14.17 -22.46 5.00
C PRO A 137 15.02 -21.52 5.86
N LEU A 138 16.33 -21.74 5.91
CA LEU A 138 17.29 -20.90 6.64
C LEU A 138 17.25 -19.43 6.20
N SER A 139 16.76 -19.18 4.98
CA SER A 139 16.50 -17.82 4.44
C SER A 139 15.30 -17.11 5.10
N PHE A 140 14.48 -17.83 5.88
CA PHE A 140 13.38 -17.20 6.59
C PHE A 140 13.93 -16.43 7.79
N GLY A 141 13.83 -15.11 7.76
CA GLY A 141 14.32 -14.21 8.79
C GLY A 141 13.53 -14.31 10.11
N TRP A 142 13.56 -15.48 10.77
CA TRP A 142 12.85 -15.73 12.05
C TRP A 142 13.15 -14.69 13.10
N LYS A 143 14.42 -14.26 13.19
CA LYS A 143 14.83 -13.22 14.13
C LYS A 143 14.14 -11.90 13.83
N GLN A 144 14.03 -11.54 12.55
CA GLN A 144 13.32 -10.36 12.10
C GLN A 144 11.82 -10.50 12.30
N ALA A 145 11.23 -11.66 11.97
CA ALA A 145 9.81 -11.94 12.18
C ALA A 145 9.40 -11.82 13.64
N LEU A 146 10.19 -12.41 14.54
CA LEU A 146 9.96 -12.30 15.97
C LEU A 146 10.19 -10.87 16.47
N THR A 147 11.22 -10.18 15.97
CA THR A 147 11.46 -8.77 16.32
C THR A 147 10.28 -7.90 15.92
N GLU A 148 9.75 -8.04 14.71
CA GLU A 148 8.55 -7.31 14.26
C GLU A 148 7.30 -7.66 15.10
N LEU A 149 7.12 -8.95 15.42
CA LEU A 149 6.02 -9.40 16.25
C LEU A 149 6.05 -8.80 17.66
N PHE A 150 7.25 -8.63 18.22
CA PHE A 150 7.47 -8.12 19.58
C PHE A 150 7.81 -6.61 19.65
N ARG A 151 8.13 -5.98 18.53
CA ARG A 151 8.47 -4.55 18.40
C ARG A 151 7.28 -3.64 18.73
N GLY A 152 6.09 -4.15 18.81
CA GLY A 152 4.81 -3.46 18.82
C GLY A 152 4.45 -2.58 20.01
N LYS A 153 5.40 -2.02 20.79
CA LYS A 153 5.03 -1.15 21.92
C LYS A 153 5.64 0.27 21.91
N ASN A 154 6.62 0.56 21.08
CA ASN A 154 7.40 1.79 21.23
C ASN A 154 7.01 2.92 20.28
N GLU A 155 6.22 2.65 19.25
CA GLU A 155 5.74 3.69 18.36
C GLU A 155 4.29 3.41 17.98
N THR A 156 3.40 4.27 18.44
CA THR A 156 1.99 4.13 18.15
C THR A 156 1.75 4.46 16.67
N LEU A 157 0.75 3.84 16.08
CA LEU A 157 0.29 4.16 14.74
C LEU A 157 0.08 5.67 14.54
N LYS A 158 -0.46 6.33 15.59
CA LYS A 158 -0.68 7.77 15.58
C LYS A 158 0.62 8.57 15.43
N GLU A 159 1.73 8.15 16.06
CA GLU A 159 3.04 8.82 15.94
C GLU A 159 3.59 8.70 14.53
N ARG A 160 3.57 7.50 13.94
CA ARG A 160 4.00 7.27 12.56
C ARG A 160 3.18 8.08 11.55
N LEU A 161 1.87 8.12 11.74
CA LEU A 161 0.98 8.92 10.91
C LEU A 161 1.26 10.40 11.08
N THR A 162 1.49 10.86 12.31
CA THR A 162 1.85 12.25 12.60
C THR A 162 3.15 12.64 11.88
N GLU A 163 4.18 11.80 11.91
CA GLU A 163 5.43 12.02 11.17
C GLU A 163 5.16 12.13 9.66
N SER A 164 4.42 11.18 9.09
CA SER A 164 4.17 11.14 7.64
C SER A 164 3.31 12.29 7.16
N LEU A 165 2.22 12.60 7.86
CA LEU A 165 1.36 13.74 7.50
C LEU A 165 2.07 15.07 7.75
N GLY A 166 2.90 15.15 8.80
CA GLY A 166 3.76 16.31 9.05
C GLY A 166 4.76 16.54 7.93
N HIS A 167 5.39 15.47 7.43
CA HIS A 167 6.30 15.54 6.29
C HIS A 167 5.57 16.03 5.02
N LEU A 168 4.40 15.47 4.71
CA LEU A 168 3.60 15.91 3.58
C LEU A 168 3.21 17.39 3.72
N LYS A 169 2.70 17.80 4.89
CA LYS A 169 2.28 19.17 5.16
C LYS A 169 3.41 20.18 5.02
N ALA A 170 4.61 19.85 5.50
CA ALA A 170 5.78 20.73 5.43
C ALA A 170 6.27 20.99 4.00
N ASN A 171 5.98 20.07 3.07
CA ASN A 171 6.42 20.15 1.68
C ASN A 171 5.32 20.58 0.69
N LEU A 172 4.14 20.92 1.19
CA LEU A 172 3.00 21.31 0.38
C LEU A 172 2.50 22.72 0.73
N GLN A 173 2.05 23.44 -0.27
CA GLN A 173 1.38 24.74 -0.09
C GLN A 173 -0.09 24.48 0.27
N THR A 174 -0.35 24.21 1.55
CA THR A 174 -1.66 23.75 2.01
C THR A 174 -2.79 24.78 1.87
N ASP A 175 -2.47 26.05 1.64
CA ASP A 175 -3.47 27.11 1.43
C ASP A 175 -4.06 27.12 0.01
N GLN A 176 -3.48 26.32 -0.89
CA GLN A 176 -3.91 26.29 -2.30
C GLN A 176 -5.07 25.30 -2.54
N PHE A 177 -5.44 24.49 -1.58
CA PHE A 177 -6.52 23.52 -1.72
C PHE A 177 -7.35 23.38 -0.44
N ASP A 178 -8.57 22.91 -0.60
CA ASP A 178 -9.55 22.73 0.48
C ASP A 178 -9.86 21.25 0.68
N TRP A 179 -9.54 20.40 -0.32
CA TRP A 179 -9.83 18.98 -0.34
C TRP A 179 -8.60 18.17 -0.71
N VAL A 180 -8.53 16.93 -0.23
CA VAL A 180 -7.48 15.96 -0.57
C VAL A 180 -8.12 14.68 -1.09
N TYR A 181 -7.77 14.30 -2.30
CA TYR A 181 -8.14 13.03 -2.91
C TYR A 181 -6.97 12.08 -2.74
N VAL A 182 -7.23 10.86 -2.30
CA VAL A 182 -6.22 9.82 -2.15
C VAL A 182 -6.67 8.58 -2.88
N SER A 183 -6.20 8.39 -4.11
CA SER A 183 -6.43 7.19 -4.91
C SER A 183 -5.41 6.14 -4.59
N ARG A 184 -5.84 4.96 -4.17
CA ARG A 184 -4.96 3.83 -3.92
C ARG A 184 -4.80 2.95 -5.16
N ILE A 185 -3.56 2.53 -5.40
CA ILE A 185 -3.21 1.49 -6.39
C ILE A 185 -2.07 0.64 -5.83
N ASP A 186 -2.09 -0.67 -6.05
CA ASP A 186 -0.99 -1.53 -5.65
C ASP A 186 0.18 -1.42 -6.65
N SER A 187 1.39 -1.74 -6.18
CA SER A 187 2.64 -1.50 -6.94
C SER A 187 2.86 -2.44 -8.14
N ASP A 188 1.87 -3.26 -8.49
CA ASP A 188 1.84 -4.17 -9.65
C ASP A 188 0.55 -4.05 -10.47
N ASP A 189 -0.29 -3.09 -10.15
CA ASP A 189 -1.53 -2.81 -10.85
C ASP A 189 -1.41 -1.59 -11.79
N MET A 190 -2.39 -1.38 -12.65
CA MET A 190 -2.43 -0.29 -13.61
C MET A 190 -3.77 0.43 -13.56
N PHE A 191 -3.74 1.76 -13.69
CA PHE A 191 -4.93 2.55 -13.95
C PHE A 191 -5.18 2.69 -15.46
N HIS A 192 -6.46 2.77 -15.83
CA HIS A 192 -6.84 3.25 -17.15
C HIS A 192 -6.31 4.68 -17.37
N GLN A 193 -5.95 5.03 -18.59
CA GLN A 193 -5.35 6.34 -18.92
C GLN A 193 -6.18 7.55 -18.49
N ASP A 194 -7.50 7.41 -18.36
CA ASP A 194 -8.40 8.50 -17.97
C ASP A 194 -8.82 8.44 -16.50
N PHE A 195 -8.28 7.50 -15.71
CA PHE A 195 -8.71 7.30 -14.31
C PHE A 195 -8.61 8.58 -13.47
N VAL A 196 -7.47 9.26 -13.50
CA VAL A 196 -7.25 10.48 -12.71
C VAL A 196 -8.22 11.57 -13.16
N LYS A 197 -8.41 11.73 -14.46
CA LYS A 197 -9.36 12.69 -15.03
C LYS A 197 -10.79 12.42 -14.57
N GLU A 198 -11.23 11.17 -14.65
CA GLU A 198 -12.57 10.75 -14.24
C GLU A 198 -12.81 10.99 -12.74
N VAL A 199 -11.86 10.60 -11.89
CA VAL A 199 -11.93 10.82 -10.44
C VAL A 199 -12.04 12.32 -10.12
N GLN A 200 -11.29 13.16 -10.80
CA GLN A 200 -11.26 14.61 -10.55
C GLN A 200 -12.50 15.35 -11.05
N GLN A 201 -13.35 14.70 -11.86
CA GLN A 201 -14.64 15.25 -12.27
C GLN A 201 -15.72 15.14 -11.18
N PHE A 202 -15.56 14.23 -10.24
CA PHE A 202 -16.49 14.12 -9.12
C PHE A 202 -16.36 15.33 -8.19
N PRO A 203 -17.48 15.93 -7.78
CA PRO A 203 -17.44 17.02 -6.83
C PRO A 203 -16.89 16.53 -5.48
N PRO A 204 -16.12 17.36 -4.78
CA PRO A 204 -15.58 16.95 -3.50
C PRO A 204 -16.68 16.83 -2.44
N TYR A 205 -16.69 15.68 -1.79
CA TYR A 205 -17.53 15.39 -0.62
C TYR A 205 -16.78 14.41 0.29
N PRO A 206 -17.01 14.40 1.61
CA PRO A 206 -16.41 13.40 2.48
C PRO A 206 -16.94 12.00 2.15
N GLY A 207 -16.09 11.15 1.58
CA GLY A 207 -16.54 9.81 1.17
C GLY A 207 -15.49 9.07 0.36
N ALA A 208 -15.92 8.02 -0.33
CA ALA A 208 -15.07 7.19 -1.16
C ALA A 208 -15.71 6.91 -2.52
N LEU A 209 -14.85 6.80 -3.54
CA LEU A 209 -15.17 6.34 -4.88
C LEU A 209 -14.50 4.98 -5.08
N THR A 210 -15.22 3.99 -5.60
CA THR A 210 -14.68 2.65 -5.90
C THR A 210 -14.88 2.29 -7.37
N CYS A 211 -13.87 1.64 -7.98
CA CYS A 211 -13.97 1.11 -9.33
C CYS A 211 -14.43 -0.35 -9.26
N ARG A 212 -15.69 -0.62 -9.64
CA ARG A 212 -16.26 -1.98 -9.60
C ARG A 212 -16.05 -2.78 -10.88
N LYS A 213 -15.49 -2.19 -11.92
CA LYS A 213 -15.17 -2.85 -13.19
C LYS A 213 -13.71 -2.62 -13.51
N GLY A 214 -13.05 -3.66 -13.99
CA GLY A 214 -11.65 -3.59 -14.34
C GLY A 214 -11.27 -4.71 -15.30
N TYR A 215 -9.97 -4.90 -15.41
CA TYR A 215 -9.38 -5.90 -16.29
C TYR A 215 -8.29 -6.67 -15.56
N VAL A 216 -8.14 -7.94 -15.92
CA VAL A 216 -6.97 -8.74 -15.56
C VAL A 216 -6.09 -8.87 -16.77
N TYR A 217 -4.82 -8.49 -16.63
CA TYR A 217 -3.82 -8.57 -17.69
C TYR A 217 -2.83 -9.71 -17.41
N ASN A 218 -2.71 -10.62 -18.35
CA ASN A 218 -1.70 -11.67 -18.30
C ASN A 218 -0.41 -11.15 -18.96
N SER A 219 0.59 -10.84 -18.12
CA SER A 219 1.87 -10.29 -18.57
C SER A 219 2.72 -11.24 -19.43
N ASN A 220 2.44 -12.55 -19.38
CA ASN A 220 3.16 -13.55 -20.19
C ASN A 220 2.58 -13.70 -21.60
N THR A 221 1.25 -13.60 -21.73
CA THR A 221 0.56 -13.80 -23.00
C THR A 221 0.08 -12.51 -23.66
N GLY A 222 0.08 -11.39 -22.92
CA GLY A 222 -0.48 -10.12 -23.37
C GLY A 222 -2.00 -10.08 -23.42
N GLN A 223 -2.68 -11.14 -22.94
CA GLN A 223 -4.13 -11.22 -22.95
C GLN A 223 -4.76 -10.33 -21.87
N LEU A 224 -5.90 -9.75 -22.20
CA LEU A 224 -6.74 -8.94 -21.34
C LEU A 224 -8.11 -9.58 -21.20
N ALA A 225 -8.60 -9.72 -19.97
CA ALA A 225 -9.96 -10.19 -19.66
C ALA A 225 -10.68 -9.16 -18.79
N THR A 226 -11.99 -9.03 -18.96
CA THR A 226 -12.81 -8.22 -18.06
C THR A 226 -12.88 -8.86 -16.67
N TRP A 227 -12.91 -8.04 -15.65
CA TRP A 227 -13.01 -8.46 -14.26
C TRP A 227 -14.06 -7.65 -13.50
N GLU A 228 -15.00 -8.36 -12.90
CA GLU A 228 -15.99 -7.79 -11.99
C GLU A 228 -15.79 -8.43 -10.61
N PRO A 229 -15.14 -7.73 -9.68
CA PRO A 229 -14.89 -8.28 -8.35
C PRO A 229 -16.19 -8.41 -7.56
N THR A 230 -16.28 -9.46 -6.75
CA THR A 230 -17.40 -9.68 -5.80
C THR A 230 -17.29 -8.83 -4.53
N THR A 231 -16.09 -8.33 -4.24
CA THR A 231 -15.78 -7.41 -3.14
C THR A 231 -15.23 -6.11 -3.68
N ASN A 232 -15.13 -5.07 -2.84
CA ASN A 232 -14.50 -3.84 -3.27
C ASN A 232 -13.04 -4.08 -3.64
N PRO A 233 -12.61 -3.69 -4.84
CA PRO A 233 -11.22 -3.85 -5.27
C PRO A 233 -10.30 -2.86 -4.54
N PRO A 234 -8.97 -3.07 -4.58
CA PRO A 234 -8.01 -2.14 -3.99
C PRO A 234 -8.01 -0.75 -4.66
N PHE A 235 -8.72 -0.60 -5.77
CA PHE A 235 -8.81 0.64 -6.55
C PHE A 235 -9.95 1.51 -6.03
N HIS A 236 -9.62 2.42 -5.13
CA HIS A 236 -10.59 3.38 -4.59
C HIS A 236 -9.90 4.71 -4.36
N THR A 237 -10.71 5.76 -4.31
CA THR A 237 -10.28 7.11 -3.96
C THR A 237 -11.04 7.55 -2.73
N ILE A 238 -10.33 7.95 -1.69
CA ILE A 238 -10.93 8.56 -0.50
C ILE A 238 -10.78 10.07 -0.62
N ILE A 239 -11.85 10.78 -0.33
CA ILE A 239 -11.95 12.23 -0.42
C ILE A 239 -12.06 12.80 0.98
N PHE A 240 -11.09 13.63 1.36
CA PHE A 240 -11.01 14.25 2.67
C PHE A 240 -11.18 15.76 2.57
N PRO A 241 -11.89 16.40 3.52
CA PRO A 241 -11.60 17.79 3.85
C PRO A 241 -10.13 17.94 4.26
N LYS A 242 -9.47 18.99 3.86
CA LYS A 242 -8.04 19.22 4.14
C LYS A 242 -7.69 19.11 5.62
N GLU A 243 -8.51 19.71 6.47
CA GLU A 243 -8.32 19.71 7.93
C GLU A 243 -8.44 18.31 8.56
N TYR A 244 -9.19 17.39 7.92
CA TYR A 244 -9.26 15.99 8.36
C TYR A 244 -8.04 15.21 7.91
N PHE A 245 -7.55 15.48 6.70
CA PHE A 245 -6.38 14.78 6.17
C PHE A 245 -5.11 15.06 6.97
N PHE A 246 -4.85 16.31 7.35
CA PHE A 246 -3.63 16.70 8.05
C PHE A 246 -3.72 16.66 9.58
N ASP A 247 -4.85 16.27 10.14
CA ASP A 247 -5.00 16.00 11.56
C ASP A 247 -4.98 14.47 11.81
N PRO A 248 -3.93 13.92 12.46
CA PRO A 248 -3.82 12.48 12.66
C PRO A 248 -5.01 11.85 13.41
N ALA A 249 -5.62 12.56 14.34
CA ALA A 249 -6.76 12.05 15.08
C ALA A 249 -8.01 11.98 14.22
N ARG A 250 -8.29 13.02 13.43
CA ARG A 250 -9.41 13.08 12.48
C ARG A 250 -9.20 12.11 11.33
N TYR A 251 -7.98 11.99 10.81
CA TYR A 251 -7.61 11.01 9.81
C TYR A 251 -7.94 9.59 10.27
N LEU A 252 -7.49 9.20 11.48
CA LEU A 252 -7.77 7.89 12.06
C LEU A 252 -9.27 7.68 12.31
N GLN A 253 -9.98 8.71 12.76
CA GLN A 253 -11.43 8.63 12.95
C GLN A 253 -12.18 8.41 11.63
N TYR A 254 -11.71 9.00 10.54
CA TYR A 254 -12.30 8.83 9.22
C TYR A 254 -12.19 7.38 8.72
N PHE A 255 -11.11 6.68 9.08
CA PHE A 255 -10.90 5.27 8.79
C PHE A 255 -11.41 4.31 9.85
N LYS A 256 -12.08 4.81 10.88
CA LYS A 256 -12.62 3.95 11.93
C LYS A 256 -13.64 2.96 11.34
N GLY A 257 -13.30 1.68 11.41
CA GLY A 257 -14.09 0.59 10.83
C GLY A 257 -13.54 0.03 9.54
N PHE A 258 -12.63 0.73 8.84
CA PHE A 258 -11.96 0.19 7.67
C PHE A 258 -10.80 -0.70 8.08
N ARG A 259 -10.93 -2.00 7.85
CA ARG A 259 -9.89 -2.99 8.11
C ARG A 259 -9.12 -3.37 6.86
N SER A 260 -9.75 -3.19 5.70
CA SER A 260 -9.18 -3.45 4.39
C SER A 260 -9.88 -2.58 3.34
N HIS A 261 -9.41 -2.65 2.09
CA HIS A 261 -10.12 -2.02 0.96
C HIS A 261 -11.54 -2.56 0.77
N GLU A 262 -11.83 -3.78 1.24
CA GLU A 262 -13.15 -4.40 1.15
C GLU A 262 -14.20 -3.71 2.03
N ASP A 263 -13.77 -3.03 3.08
CA ASP A 263 -14.63 -2.32 4.03
C ASP A 263 -14.88 -0.84 3.62
N VAL A 264 -14.35 -0.37 2.50
CA VAL A 264 -14.59 0.99 1.99
C VAL A 264 -16.04 1.08 1.51
N PRO A 265 -16.84 2.09 1.96
CA PRO A 265 -18.25 2.20 1.66
C PRO A 265 -18.57 2.33 0.17
#